data_833442649482147e7e9608c442ba9ac3
#
_entry.id   833442649482147e7e9608c442ba9ac3
#
_cell.length_a   1.000
_cell.length_b   1.000
_cell.length_c   1.000
_cell.angle_alpha   90.00
_cell.angle_beta   90.00
_cell.angle_gamma   90.00
#
_symmetry.space_group_name_H-M   'P 1'
#
loop_
_entity.id
_entity.type
_entity.pdbx_description
1 polymer ?
#
loop_
_entity_poly.entity_id
_entity_poly.type
_entity_poly.pdbx_seq_one_letter_code
_entity_poly.pdbx_strand_id
1 'polypeptide(L)'
;MVDALGNPIDGKGPVNAPLTDAVEKVAPGVIERQSVDQPVQIGLKAVDTMVPIGRGQRELIIGDRQIGKSAIAVDAIINQKGSGIKCIYVAVGQKAASVAAVVRKLEEHGAMEHTIVVAATASDPAAMQFLAPFAGCSMGEYYRCLLYTSPSPRDVEE
;
A
#
# COMPACT_ATOMS: atom_id res chain seq x y z
N MET A 1 8.35 9.30 -1.72
CA MET A 1 8.83 8.09 -1.02
C MET A 1 9.17 8.45 0.41
N VAL A 2 8.71 7.67 1.38
CA VAL A 2 8.85 7.98 2.81
C VAL A 2 9.41 6.79 3.59
N ASP A 3 9.98 7.05 4.76
CA ASP A 3 10.35 6.04 5.74
C ASP A 3 9.14 5.58 6.59
N ALA A 4 9.37 4.71 7.58
CA ALA A 4 8.32 4.20 8.47
C ALA A 4 7.72 5.26 9.42
N LEU A 5 8.32 6.42 9.55
CA LEU A 5 7.81 7.54 10.34
C LEU A 5 7.21 8.66 9.48
N GLY A 6 7.14 8.48 8.17
CA GLY A 6 6.63 9.47 7.23
C GLY A 6 7.64 10.52 6.77
N ASN A 7 8.92 10.40 7.15
CA ASN A 7 9.94 11.32 6.66
C ASN A 7 10.28 11.05 5.21
N PRO A 8 10.43 12.06 4.36
CA PRO A 8 10.78 11.89 2.95
C PRO A 8 12.22 11.37 2.79
N ILE A 9 12.38 10.36 1.95
CA ILE A 9 13.68 9.73 1.65
C ILE A 9 14.04 9.77 0.16
N ASP A 10 13.28 10.51 -0.64
CA ASP A 10 13.45 10.64 -2.09
C ASP A 10 14.12 11.95 -2.53
N GLY A 11 14.52 12.80 -1.59
CA GLY A 11 15.14 14.08 -1.88
C GLY A 11 14.21 15.14 -2.50
N LYS A 12 12.90 14.88 -2.59
CA LYS A 12 11.91 15.80 -3.19
C LYS A 12 11.41 16.89 -2.22
N GLY A 13 12.02 17.00 -1.05
CA GLY A 13 11.66 17.98 -0.02
C GLY A 13 10.69 17.44 1.04
N PRO A 14 10.30 18.28 2.01
CA PRO A 14 9.44 17.87 3.11
C PRO A 14 8.03 17.50 2.62
N VAL A 15 7.43 16.50 3.26
CA VAL A 15 6.02 16.17 3.05
C VAL A 15 5.17 17.19 3.82
N ASN A 16 4.40 17.98 3.09
CA ASN A 16 3.44 18.90 3.71
C ASN A 16 2.15 18.16 4.05
N ALA A 17 2.15 17.47 5.18
CA ALA A 17 1.00 16.74 5.68
C ALA A 17 0.39 17.50 6.88
N PRO A 18 -0.86 17.98 6.79
CA PRO A 18 -1.50 18.71 7.88
C PRO A 18 -1.96 17.80 9.02
N LEU A 19 -2.03 16.50 8.79
CA LEU A 19 -2.55 15.52 9.73
C LEU A 19 -1.48 14.50 10.13
N THR A 20 -1.56 14.06 11.37
CA THR A 20 -0.79 12.94 11.91
C THR A 20 -1.75 11.91 12.48
N ASP A 21 -1.36 10.63 12.43
CA ASP A 21 -2.20 9.54 12.93
C ASP A 21 -1.34 8.51 13.67
N ALA A 22 -1.98 7.75 14.57
CA ALA A 22 -1.30 6.69 15.30
C ALA A 22 -0.88 5.57 14.33
N VAL A 23 0.37 5.13 14.46
CA VAL A 23 0.91 4.05 13.60
C VAL A 23 0.28 2.70 13.99
N GLU A 24 0.06 2.48 15.29
CA GLU A 24 -0.52 1.25 15.80
C GLU A 24 -1.94 1.52 16.32
N LYS A 25 -2.92 0.84 15.74
CA LYS A 25 -4.34 0.98 16.06
C LYS A 25 -4.99 -0.39 16.23
N VAL A 26 -6.04 -0.42 17.03
CA VAL A 26 -6.89 -1.60 17.14
C VAL A 26 -7.68 -1.76 15.83
N ALA A 27 -7.59 -2.95 15.22
CA ALA A 27 -8.36 -3.24 14.01
C ALA A 27 -9.86 -3.37 14.34
N PRO A 28 -10.76 -2.92 13.44
CA PRO A 28 -12.20 -3.08 13.62
C PRO A 28 -12.59 -4.57 13.71
N GLY A 29 -13.57 -4.86 14.55
CA GLY A 29 -14.12 -6.19 14.74
C GLY A 29 -14.81 -6.74 13.48
N VAL A 30 -15.17 -8.03 13.52
CA VAL A 30 -15.81 -8.70 12.36
C VAL A 30 -17.16 -8.07 12.01
N ILE A 31 -17.91 -7.61 13.01
CA ILE A 31 -19.26 -7.02 12.83
C ILE A 31 -19.16 -5.64 12.16
N GLU A 32 -18.07 -4.90 12.41
CA GLU A 32 -17.87 -3.54 11.89
C GLU A 32 -17.32 -3.53 10.45
N ARG A 33 -16.93 -4.69 9.92
CA ARG A 33 -16.34 -4.80 8.58
C ARG A 33 -17.42 -4.94 7.53
N GLN A 34 -17.30 -4.14 6.47
CA GLN A 34 -18.12 -4.31 5.27
C GLN A 34 -17.71 -5.58 4.51
N SER A 35 -18.67 -6.26 3.91
CA SER A 35 -18.42 -7.39 3.02
C SER A 35 -17.62 -6.94 1.79
N VAL A 36 -16.74 -7.83 1.32
CA VAL A 36 -15.96 -7.62 0.10
C VAL A 36 -16.85 -7.96 -1.10
N ASP A 37 -17.32 -6.96 -1.81
CA ASP A 37 -18.27 -7.08 -2.92
C ASP A 37 -17.77 -6.48 -4.24
N GLN A 38 -16.63 -5.77 -4.22
CA GLN A 38 -16.06 -5.12 -5.39
C GLN A 38 -14.72 -5.74 -5.78
N PRO A 39 -14.54 -6.19 -7.04
CA PRO A 39 -13.27 -6.74 -7.49
C PRO A 39 -12.22 -5.65 -7.73
N VAL A 40 -10.96 -6.02 -7.51
CA VAL A 40 -9.80 -5.24 -7.95
C VAL A 40 -9.28 -5.85 -9.25
N GLN A 41 -9.18 -5.05 -10.30
CA GLN A 41 -8.60 -5.49 -11.57
C GLN A 41 -7.07 -5.42 -11.49
N ILE A 42 -6.42 -6.57 -11.33
CA ILE A 42 -4.95 -6.66 -11.19
C ILE A 42 -4.27 -6.55 -12.56
N GLY A 43 -4.96 -6.90 -13.64
CA GLY A 43 -4.45 -6.93 -15.00
C GLY A 43 -3.80 -8.27 -15.39
N LEU A 44 -3.82 -9.25 -14.50
CA LEU A 44 -3.39 -10.62 -14.77
C LEU A 44 -4.61 -11.48 -15.05
N LYS A 45 -4.80 -11.88 -16.31
CA LYS A 45 -5.98 -12.64 -16.75
C LYS A 45 -6.29 -13.86 -15.88
N ALA A 46 -5.26 -14.62 -15.50
CA ALA A 46 -5.44 -15.80 -14.66
C ALA A 46 -5.98 -15.46 -13.26
N VAL A 47 -5.55 -14.35 -12.68
CA VAL A 47 -6.02 -13.91 -11.37
C VAL A 47 -7.42 -13.31 -11.51
N ASP A 48 -7.61 -12.36 -12.42
CA ASP A 48 -8.86 -11.61 -12.56
C ASP A 48 -10.05 -12.51 -12.97
N THR A 49 -9.79 -13.64 -13.66
CA THR A 49 -10.85 -14.54 -14.14
C THR A 49 -11.04 -15.77 -13.28
N MET A 50 -9.99 -16.31 -12.66
CA MET A 50 -10.05 -17.59 -11.94
C MET A 50 -10.03 -17.43 -10.43
N VAL A 51 -9.34 -16.41 -9.93
CA VAL A 51 -9.17 -16.14 -8.48
C VAL A 51 -9.29 -14.63 -8.24
N PRO A 52 -10.44 -14.03 -8.52
CA PRO A 52 -10.62 -12.59 -8.41
C PRO A 52 -10.35 -12.11 -6.97
N ILE A 53 -9.62 -11.01 -6.84
CA ILE A 53 -9.33 -10.38 -5.56
C ILE A 53 -10.29 -9.21 -5.36
N GLY A 54 -10.90 -9.14 -4.19
CA GLY A 54 -11.82 -8.06 -3.84
C GLY A 54 -11.13 -6.90 -3.12
N ARG A 55 -11.72 -5.73 -3.19
CA ARG A 55 -11.24 -4.53 -2.47
C ARG A 55 -11.38 -4.76 -0.97
N GLY A 56 -10.25 -4.67 -0.26
CA GLY A 56 -10.17 -4.95 1.18
C GLY A 56 -9.82 -6.41 1.53
N GLN A 57 -9.73 -7.30 0.54
CA GLN A 57 -9.28 -8.67 0.75
C GLN A 57 -7.79 -8.71 1.07
N ARG A 58 -7.37 -9.65 1.93
CA ARG A 58 -5.97 -9.97 2.19
C ARG A 58 -5.56 -11.15 1.35
N GLU A 59 -4.52 -10.97 0.55
CA GLU A 59 -3.93 -12.02 -0.28
C GLU A 59 -2.48 -12.28 0.10
N LEU A 60 -2.10 -13.55 0.08
CA LEU A 60 -0.73 -13.99 0.29
C LEU A 60 -0.11 -14.43 -1.03
N ILE A 61 0.96 -13.76 -1.44
CA ILE A 61 1.76 -14.16 -2.59
C ILE A 61 3.03 -14.83 -2.06
N ILE A 62 3.06 -16.15 -2.08
CA ILE A 62 4.18 -16.96 -1.56
C ILE A 62 4.90 -17.70 -2.67
N GLY A 63 6.18 -17.94 -2.49
CA GLY A 63 7.02 -18.70 -3.42
C GLY A 63 8.50 -18.41 -3.21
N ASP A 64 9.36 -19.11 -3.92
CA ASP A 64 10.82 -18.99 -3.84
C ASP A 64 11.33 -17.62 -4.31
N ARG A 65 12.64 -17.40 -4.15
CA ARG A 65 13.28 -16.16 -4.60
C ARG A 65 13.20 -16.04 -6.13
N GLN A 66 13.01 -14.82 -6.64
CA GLN A 66 13.09 -14.47 -8.06
C GLN A 66 12.05 -15.11 -8.99
N ILE A 67 10.95 -15.64 -8.47
CA ILE A 67 9.87 -16.23 -9.28
C ILE A 67 8.78 -15.23 -9.71
N GLY A 68 8.97 -13.94 -9.46
CA GLY A 68 8.06 -12.90 -9.95
C GLY A 68 7.03 -12.37 -8.95
N LYS A 69 7.11 -12.69 -7.64
CA LYS A 69 6.17 -12.20 -6.62
C LYS A 69 5.99 -10.67 -6.65
N SER A 70 7.11 -9.95 -6.63
CA SER A 70 7.08 -8.48 -6.67
C SER A 70 6.60 -7.93 -8.01
N ALA A 71 6.78 -8.68 -9.11
CA ALA A 71 6.25 -8.29 -10.41
C ALA A 71 4.73 -8.24 -10.39
N ILE A 72 4.07 -9.26 -9.81
CA ILE A 72 2.61 -9.28 -9.65
C ILE A 72 2.12 -8.04 -8.89
N ALA A 73 2.76 -7.69 -7.77
CA ALA A 73 2.41 -6.52 -6.98
C ALA A 73 2.61 -5.20 -7.75
N VAL A 74 3.72 -5.06 -8.46
CA VAL A 74 4.03 -3.86 -9.25
C VAL A 74 3.08 -3.73 -10.44
N ASP A 75 2.79 -4.81 -11.14
CA ASP A 75 1.86 -4.82 -12.27
C ASP A 75 0.43 -4.50 -11.81
N ALA A 76 0.01 -5.01 -10.63
CA ALA A 76 -1.26 -4.64 -10.02
C ALA A 76 -1.35 -3.13 -9.75
N ILE A 77 -0.28 -2.50 -9.23
CA ILE A 77 -0.23 -1.05 -8.99
C ILE A 77 -0.31 -0.28 -10.32
N ILE A 78 0.46 -0.69 -11.32
CA ILE A 78 0.46 -0.03 -12.64
C ILE A 78 -0.93 -0.07 -13.27
N ASN A 79 -1.62 -1.19 -13.12
CA ASN A 79 -2.96 -1.37 -13.69
C ASN A 79 -4.05 -0.55 -13.00
N GLN A 80 -3.79 0.02 -11.82
CA GLN A 80 -4.75 0.92 -11.15
C GLN A 80 -4.76 2.34 -11.71
N LYS A 81 -3.99 2.64 -12.74
CA LYS A 81 -4.00 3.97 -13.37
C LYS A 81 -5.40 4.31 -13.88
N GLY A 82 -5.94 5.43 -13.41
CA GLY A 82 -7.29 5.90 -13.77
C GLY A 82 -8.45 5.22 -13.04
N SER A 83 -8.20 4.24 -12.17
CA SER A 83 -9.25 3.56 -11.38
C SER A 83 -9.72 4.36 -10.14
N GLY A 84 -9.00 5.43 -9.78
CA GLY A 84 -9.22 6.17 -8.54
C GLY A 84 -8.63 5.50 -7.29
N ILE A 85 -8.10 4.29 -7.41
CA ILE A 85 -7.51 3.55 -6.28
C ILE A 85 -6.14 4.14 -5.95
N LYS A 86 -5.90 4.43 -4.68
CA LYS A 86 -4.57 4.79 -4.17
C LYS A 86 -3.83 3.53 -3.75
N CYS A 87 -2.60 3.41 -4.21
CA CYS A 87 -1.74 2.26 -3.94
C CYS A 87 -0.66 2.61 -2.93
N ILE A 88 -0.36 1.70 -2.02
CA ILE A 88 0.74 1.86 -1.07
C ILE A 88 1.64 0.65 -1.18
N TYR A 89 2.87 0.88 -1.60
CA TYR A 89 3.89 -0.15 -1.67
C TYR A 89 4.80 -0.07 -0.45
N VAL A 90 4.80 -1.10 0.38
CA VAL A 90 5.62 -1.16 1.59
C VAL A 90 6.77 -2.13 1.37
N ALA A 91 8.00 -1.62 1.35
CA ALA A 91 9.21 -2.41 1.21
C ALA A 91 9.86 -2.60 2.58
N VAL A 92 9.94 -3.85 3.06
CA VAL A 92 10.53 -4.19 4.36
C VAL A 92 11.71 -5.12 4.16
N GLY A 93 12.87 -4.77 4.74
CA GLY A 93 14.08 -5.58 4.74
C GLY A 93 14.69 -5.81 3.34
N GLN A 94 14.26 -5.05 2.35
CA GLN A 94 14.80 -5.14 0.99
C GLN A 94 16.07 -4.31 0.83
N LYS A 95 16.92 -4.69 -0.14
CA LYS A 95 18.07 -3.86 -0.53
C LYS A 95 17.57 -2.55 -1.14
N ALA A 96 18.21 -1.44 -0.80
CA ALA A 96 17.86 -0.11 -1.35
C ALA A 96 17.83 -0.09 -2.89
N ALA A 97 18.75 -0.79 -3.55
CA ALA A 97 18.77 -0.92 -5.01
C ALA A 97 17.51 -1.60 -5.57
N SER A 98 16.94 -2.59 -4.85
CA SER A 98 15.72 -3.27 -5.27
C SER A 98 14.50 -2.34 -5.15
N VAL A 99 14.43 -1.57 -4.07
CA VAL A 99 13.37 -0.55 -3.89
C VAL A 99 13.48 0.52 -4.97
N ALA A 100 14.68 1.02 -5.24
CA ALA A 100 14.91 2.01 -6.30
C ALA A 100 14.50 1.48 -7.69
N ALA A 101 14.73 0.20 -7.97
CA ALA A 101 14.29 -0.43 -9.24
C ALA A 101 12.76 -0.46 -9.36
N VAL A 102 12.05 -0.77 -8.27
CA VAL A 102 10.58 -0.74 -8.25
C VAL A 102 10.07 0.68 -8.46
N VAL A 103 10.62 1.67 -7.75
CA VAL A 103 10.22 3.07 -7.90
C VAL A 103 10.42 3.55 -9.34
N ARG A 104 11.57 3.24 -9.95
CA ARG A 104 11.84 3.59 -11.35
C ARG A 104 10.81 2.96 -12.29
N LYS A 105 10.47 1.69 -12.10
CA LYS A 105 9.45 1.02 -12.91
C LYS A 105 8.08 1.69 -12.76
N LEU A 106 7.70 2.10 -11.56
CA LEU A 106 6.45 2.83 -11.31
C LEU A 106 6.47 4.23 -11.96
N GLU A 107 7.60 4.94 -11.92
CA GLU A 107 7.78 6.24 -12.58
C GLU A 107 7.68 6.13 -14.10
N GLU A 108 8.35 5.15 -14.71
CA GLU A 108 8.31 4.89 -16.16
C GLU A 108 6.89 4.67 -16.69
N HIS A 109 6.01 4.09 -15.87
CA HIS A 109 4.61 3.85 -16.23
C HIS A 109 3.65 4.94 -15.75
N GLY A 110 4.16 6.01 -15.09
CA GLY A 110 3.35 7.08 -14.55
C GLY A 110 2.47 6.66 -13.36
N ALA A 111 2.81 5.56 -12.69
CA ALA A 111 2.05 5.02 -11.57
C ALA A 111 2.32 5.73 -10.24
N MET A 112 3.36 6.56 -10.16
CA MET A 112 3.69 7.32 -8.95
C MET A 112 2.64 8.39 -8.57
N GLU A 113 1.78 8.80 -9.50
CA GLU A 113 0.70 9.76 -9.22
C GLU A 113 -0.35 9.22 -8.24
N HIS A 114 -0.55 7.91 -8.22
CA HIS A 114 -1.50 7.24 -7.34
C HIS A 114 -0.83 6.28 -6.34
N THR A 115 0.50 6.33 -6.22
CA THR A 115 1.26 5.37 -5.39
C THR A 115 2.10 6.09 -4.33
N ILE A 116 1.99 5.61 -3.09
CA ILE A 116 2.90 5.95 -1.99
C ILE A 116 3.86 4.79 -1.80
N VAL A 117 5.15 5.09 -1.65
CA VAL A 117 6.18 4.09 -1.33
C VAL A 117 6.69 4.34 0.07
N VAL A 118 6.50 3.37 0.95
CA VAL A 118 7.05 3.33 2.30
C VAL A 118 8.20 2.34 2.32
N ALA A 119 9.39 2.76 2.67
CA ALA A 119 10.55 1.89 2.64
C ALA A 119 11.29 1.84 3.99
N ALA A 120 11.51 0.63 4.46
CA ALA A 120 12.43 0.31 5.54
C ALA A 120 13.40 -0.75 4.99
N THR A 121 14.59 -0.30 4.59
CA THR A 121 15.58 -1.15 3.93
C THR A 121 16.27 -2.10 4.91
N ALA A 122 17.04 -3.06 4.39
CA ALA A 122 17.80 -3.99 5.23
C ALA A 122 18.87 -3.32 6.10
N SER A 123 19.25 -2.09 5.78
CA SER A 123 20.21 -1.29 6.58
C SER A 123 19.54 -0.46 7.68
N ASP A 124 18.22 -0.36 7.66
CA ASP A 124 17.49 0.40 8.67
C ASP A 124 17.32 -0.40 9.97
N PRO A 125 17.19 0.28 11.12
CA PRO A 125 16.94 -0.38 12.39
C PRO A 125 15.72 -1.32 12.36
N ALA A 126 15.77 -2.42 13.09
CA ALA A 126 14.69 -3.41 13.15
C ALA A 126 13.34 -2.81 13.55
N ALA A 127 13.35 -1.79 14.42
CA ALA A 127 12.15 -1.06 14.81
C ALA A 127 11.46 -0.39 13.61
N MET A 128 12.24 0.21 12.70
CA MET A 128 11.73 0.84 11.48
C MET A 128 11.13 -0.20 10.52
N GLN A 129 11.78 -1.36 10.39
CA GLN A 129 11.28 -2.46 9.60
C GLN A 129 9.97 -3.04 10.17
N PHE A 130 9.83 -3.07 11.49
CA PHE A 130 8.61 -3.49 12.17
C PHE A 130 7.47 -2.47 11.98
N LEU A 131 7.76 -1.16 12.07
CA LEU A 131 6.74 -0.11 11.98
C LEU A 131 6.27 0.16 10.54
N ALA A 132 7.08 -0.09 9.53
CA ALA A 132 6.76 0.25 8.15
C ALA A 132 5.43 -0.31 7.63
N PRO A 133 5.04 -1.59 7.87
CA PRO A 133 3.73 -2.10 7.49
C PRO A 133 2.57 -1.36 8.16
N PHE A 134 2.71 -1.04 9.44
CA PHE A 134 1.68 -0.30 10.18
C PHE A 134 1.54 1.14 9.66
N ALA A 135 2.66 1.81 9.39
CA ALA A 135 2.66 3.14 8.78
C ALA A 135 1.96 3.14 7.41
N GLY A 136 2.27 2.16 6.56
CA GLY A 136 1.60 2.00 5.28
C GLY A 136 0.11 1.74 5.42
N CYS A 137 -0.30 0.93 6.40
CA CYS A 137 -1.70 0.67 6.71
C CYS A 137 -2.42 1.94 7.17
N SER A 138 -1.83 2.71 8.09
CA SER A 138 -2.38 3.98 8.58
C SER A 138 -2.62 4.99 7.46
N MET A 139 -1.65 5.11 6.53
CA MET A 139 -1.81 5.95 5.33
C MET A 139 -2.96 5.44 4.44
N GLY A 140 -3.10 4.13 4.30
CA GLY A 140 -4.20 3.51 3.53
C GLY A 140 -5.56 3.76 4.15
N GLU A 141 -5.67 3.69 5.46
CA GLU A 141 -6.91 3.98 6.19
C GLU A 141 -7.38 5.42 6.00
N TYR A 142 -6.46 6.38 6.00
CA TYR A 142 -6.78 7.78 5.71
C TYR A 142 -7.45 7.93 4.33
N TYR A 143 -6.87 7.33 3.29
CA TYR A 143 -7.47 7.38 1.95
C TYR A 143 -8.78 6.61 1.87
N ARG A 144 -8.92 5.52 2.59
CA ARG A 144 -10.18 4.79 2.68
C ARG A 144 -11.29 5.67 3.23
N CYS A 145 -11.04 6.39 4.31
CA CYS A 145 -12.02 7.31 4.90
C CYS A 145 -12.41 8.45 3.95
N LEU A 146 -11.49 8.95 3.12
CA LEU A 146 -11.77 10.03 2.18
C LEU A 146 -12.51 9.59 0.90
N LEU A 147 -12.25 8.38 0.43
CA LEU A 147 -12.73 7.90 -0.86
C LEU A 147 -14.01 7.08 -0.75
N TYR A 148 -14.29 6.49 0.40
CA TYR A 148 -15.53 5.77 0.66
C TYR A 148 -16.52 6.72 1.33
N THR A 149 -17.63 6.95 0.65
CA THR A 149 -18.82 7.62 1.20
C THR A 149 -19.60 6.73 2.18
N SER A 150 -19.16 5.51 2.43
CA SER A 150 -19.68 4.68 3.49
C SER A 150 -19.09 5.16 4.83
N PRO A 151 -19.91 5.43 5.85
CA PRO A 151 -19.42 5.90 7.13
C PRO A 151 -18.41 4.91 7.69
N SER A 152 -17.21 5.41 7.99
CA SER A 152 -16.26 4.66 8.81
C SER A 152 -16.91 4.41 10.17
N PRO A 153 -16.63 3.29 10.86
CA PRO A 153 -17.06 3.11 12.24
C PRO A 153 -16.72 4.27 13.16
N ARG A 154 -15.77 5.13 12.78
CA ARG A 154 -15.42 6.36 13.50
C ARG A 154 -16.34 7.56 13.21
N ASP A 155 -17.10 7.52 12.11
CA ASP A 155 -18.00 8.61 11.74
C ASP A 155 -19.39 8.45 12.38
N VAL A 156 -19.60 7.38 13.15
CA VAL A 156 -20.86 7.07 13.85
C VAL A 156 -20.82 7.48 15.34
N GLU A 157 -19.67 7.96 15.81
CA GLU A 157 -19.47 8.39 17.22
C GLU A 157 -19.52 9.91 17.43
N GLU A 158 -20.14 10.69 16.53
CA GLU A 158 -20.48 12.09 16.77
C GLU A 158 -22.01 12.31 16.87
#